data_5aaa388cfc8c0d37de4f9fec15907b66
#
_entry.id   5aaa388cfc8c0d37de4f9fec15907b66
#
_cell.length_a   1.000
_cell.length_b   1.000
_cell.length_c   1.000
_cell.angle_alpha   90.00
_cell.angle_beta   90.00
_cell.angle_gamma   90.00
#
_symmetry.space_group_name_H-M   'P 1'
#
loop_
_entity.id
_entity.type
_entity.pdbx_description
1 polymer ?
#
loop_
_entity_poly.entity_id
_entity_poly.type
_entity_poly.pdbx_seq_one_letter_code
_entity_poly.pdbx_strand_id
1 'polypeptide(L)'
;DLKNEEEFNLILKKAHFHVTQYAKKFNFPSNNFDYMNKEWWWNVYDNHSYQEFHSHTPHLFSGVYYAKVPVGSSDIKFRHPIWNLGIPHTNENQYNSDHAVFKCYDRTMIIFPSTLIHCVPSGENTEPRISFSFNYG
;
A
#
# COMPACT_ATOMS: atom_id res chain seq x y z
N ASP A 1 -0.24 -24.95 -10.40
CA ASP A 1 0.38 -25.65 -9.26
C ASP A 1 -0.47 -25.39 -8.01
N LEU A 2 -1.10 -26.45 -7.46
CA LEU A 2 -2.04 -26.39 -6.32
C LEU A 2 -1.44 -25.69 -5.09
N LYS A 3 -0.14 -25.83 -4.85
CA LYS A 3 0.54 -25.18 -3.73
C LYS A 3 0.55 -23.65 -3.89
N ASN A 4 0.79 -23.16 -5.08
CA ASN A 4 0.76 -21.69 -5.35
C ASN A 4 -0.66 -21.15 -5.22
N GLU A 5 -1.67 -21.92 -5.56
CA GLU A 5 -3.08 -21.54 -5.39
C GLU A 5 -3.47 -21.47 -3.89
N GLU A 6 -3.01 -22.41 -3.08
CA GLU A 6 -3.23 -22.39 -1.63
C GLU A 6 -2.56 -21.18 -0.96
N GLU A 7 -1.30 -20.88 -1.32
CA GLU A 7 -0.58 -19.72 -0.81
C GLU A 7 -1.26 -18.40 -1.21
N PHE A 8 -1.71 -18.29 -2.44
CA PHE A 8 -2.45 -17.12 -2.93
C PHE A 8 -3.78 -16.93 -2.17
N ASN A 9 -4.55 -18.00 -2.02
CA ASN A 9 -5.79 -17.96 -1.26
C ASN A 9 -5.57 -17.59 0.22
N LEU A 10 -4.44 -17.97 0.80
CA LEU A 10 -4.07 -17.56 2.16
C LEU A 10 -3.79 -16.06 2.23
N ILE A 11 -3.09 -15.49 1.24
CA ILE A 11 -2.85 -14.04 1.17
C ILE A 11 -4.17 -13.28 1.06
N LEU A 12 -5.09 -13.72 0.18
CA LEU A 12 -6.41 -13.10 0.04
C LEU A 12 -7.23 -13.14 1.33
N LYS A 13 -7.25 -14.27 2.03
CA LYS A 13 -7.94 -14.41 3.33
C LYS A 13 -7.35 -13.47 4.37
N LYS A 14 -6.03 -13.35 4.45
CA LYS A 14 -5.34 -12.43 5.37
C LYS A 14 -5.63 -10.97 5.00
N ALA A 15 -5.57 -10.61 3.72
CA ALA A 15 -5.90 -9.26 3.26
C ALA A 15 -7.33 -8.90 3.68
N HIS A 16 -8.30 -9.76 3.39
CA HIS A 16 -9.70 -9.56 3.79
C HIS A 16 -9.87 -9.41 5.30
N PHE A 17 -9.24 -10.28 6.09
CA PHE A 17 -9.27 -10.19 7.55
C PHE A 17 -8.73 -8.84 8.04
N HIS A 18 -7.54 -8.45 7.60
CA HIS A 18 -6.89 -7.22 8.06
C HIS A 18 -7.61 -5.96 7.59
N VAL A 19 -8.12 -5.92 6.36
CA VAL A 19 -8.97 -4.81 5.88
C VAL A 19 -10.24 -4.69 6.71
N THR A 20 -10.88 -5.81 7.04
CA THR A 20 -12.06 -5.84 7.92
C THR A 20 -11.74 -5.27 9.32
N GLN A 21 -10.61 -5.66 9.92
CA GLN A 21 -10.19 -5.12 11.21
C GLN A 21 -9.85 -3.62 11.13
N TYR A 22 -9.23 -3.19 10.04
CA TYR A 22 -8.91 -1.79 9.81
C TYR A 22 -10.18 -0.94 9.65
N ALA A 23 -11.16 -1.40 8.85
CA ALA A 23 -12.42 -0.73 8.63
C ALA A 23 -13.24 -0.54 9.92
N LYS A 24 -13.19 -1.51 10.85
CA LYS A 24 -13.83 -1.40 12.17
C LYS A 24 -13.32 -0.21 12.97
N LYS A 25 -12.07 0.19 12.78
CA LYS A 25 -11.48 1.38 13.44
C LYS A 25 -12.12 2.69 12.98
N PHE A 26 -12.74 2.70 11.80
CA PHE A 26 -13.53 3.81 11.26
C PHE A 26 -15.03 3.67 11.55
N ASN A 27 -15.44 2.72 12.41
CA ASN A 27 -16.85 2.37 12.65
C ASN A 27 -17.60 1.99 11.37
N PHE A 28 -16.89 1.47 10.36
CA PHE A 28 -17.51 1.02 9.12
C PHE A 28 -18.35 -0.24 9.39
N PRO A 29 -19.59 -0.32 8.85
CA PRO A 29 -20.48 -1.45 9.09
C PRO A 29 -19.89 -2.76 8.57
N SER A 30 -19.57 -3.70 9.46
CA SER A 30 -18.92 -4.96 9.10
C SER A 30 -19.78 -5.88 8.23
N ASN A 31 -21.10 -5.73 8.28
CA ASN A 31 -22.05 -6.50 7.46
C ASN A 31 -22.04 -6.11 5.97
N ASN A 32 -21.45 -4.97 5.61
CA ASN A 32 -21.35 -4.53 4.23
C ASN A 32 -20.04 -5.00 3.55
N PHE A 33 -19.14 -5.62 4.30
CA PHE A 33 -17.79 -5.91 3.81
C PHE A 33 -17.73 -7.00 2.73
N ASP A 34 -18.63 -8.00 2.83
CA ASP A 34 -18.68 -9.11 1.87
C ASP A 34 -19.25 -8.71 0.51
N TYR A 35 -19.96 -7.58 0.44
CA TYR A 35 -20.57 -7.04 -0.78
C TYR A 35 -19.70 -5.97 -1.47
N MET A 36 -18.54 -5.62 -0.90
CA MET A 36 -17.67 -4.63 -1.52
C MET A 36 -17.01 -5.20 -2.77
N ASN A 37 -16.88 -4.36 -3.79
CA ASN A 37 -16.05 -4.65 -4.94
C ASN A 37 -14.61 -4.87 -4.47
N LYS A 38 -13.94 -5.86 -5.07
CA LYS A 38 -12.58 -6.23 -4.72
C LYS A 38 -11.78 -6.32 -6.00
N GLU A 39 -10.64 -5.63 -6.02
CA GLU A 39 -9.67 -5.70 -7.08
C GLU A 39 -8.33 -6.11 -6.50
N TRP A 40 -7.55 -6.87 -7.25
CA TRP A 40 -6.20 -7.25 -6.86
C TRP A 40 -5.34 -7.49 -8.07
N TRP A 41 -4.04 -7.21 -7.91
CA TRP A 41 -3.03 -7.42 -8.95
C TRP A 41 -1.65 -7.60 -8.37
N TRP A 42 -0.76 -8.23 -9.14
CA TRP A 42 0.64 -8.34 -8.82
C TRP A 42 1.45 -7.21 -9.45
N ASN A 43 2.46 -6.74 -8.71
CA ASN A 43 3.46 -5.80 -9.19
C ASN A 43 4.84 -6.45 -9.13
N VAL A 44 5.59 -6.33 -10.21
CA VAL A 44 6.98 -6.74 -10.31
C VAL A 44 7.80 -5.51 -10.67
N TYR A 45 8.60 -5.02 -9.73
CA TYR A 45 9.38 -3.80 -9.86
C TYR A 45 10.88 -4.12 -9.91
N ASP A 46 11.53 -3.77 -10.99
CA ASP A 46 12.98 -3.67 -11.10
C ASP A 46 13.48 -2.29 -10.63
N ASN A 47 14.77 -2.01 -10.80
CA ASN A 47 15.38 -0.74 -10.40
C ASN A 47 14.96 0.48 -11.23
N HIS A 48 14.27 0.28 -12.35
CA HIS A 48 13.74 1.37 -13.20
C HIS A 48 12.25 1.57 -13.00
N SER A 49 11.59 0.61 -12.36
CA SER A 49 10.16 0.68 -12.12
C SER A 49 9.81 1.67 -11.04
N TYR A 50 8.80 2.50 -11.30
CA TYR A 50 8.26 3.46 -10.35
C TYR A 50 6.74 3.60 -10.54
N GLN A 51 6.09 4.18 -9.56
CA GLN A 51 4.69 4.57 -9.65
C GLN A 51 4.55 6.02 -9.20
N GLU A 52 4.02 6.86 -10.06
CA GLU A 52 3.75 8.26 -9.74
C GLU A 52 2.71 8.43 -8.64
N PHE A 53 2.58 9.65 -8.11
CA PHE A 53 1.56 9.96 -7.12
C PHE A 53 0.16 9.74 -7.68
N HIS A 54 -0.59 8.87 -7.01
CA HIS A 54 -1.96 8.51 -7.37
C HIS A 54 -2.77 8.14 -6.13
N SER A 55 -4.07 7.96 -6.30
CA SER A 55 -5.00 7.40 -5.32
C SER A 55 -5.84 6.31 -5.98
N HIS A 56 -6.56 5.53 -5.18
CA HIS A 56 -7.42 4.46 -5.68
C HIS A 56 -8.91 4.76 -5.50
N THR A 57 -9.28 6.04 -5.60
CA THR A 57 -10.70 6.42 -5.62
C THR A 57 -11.41 5.83 -6.86
N PRO A 58 -12.66 5.34 -6.76
CA PRO A 58 -13.60 5.53 -5.63
C PRO A 58 -13.55 4.44 -4.55
N HIS A 59 -12.58 3.54 -4.54
CA HIS A 59 -12.47 2.53 -3.48
C HIS A 59 -12.32 3.15 -2.08
N LEU A 60 -12.67 2.39 -1.04
CA LEU A 60 -12.61 2.85 0.35
C LEU A 60 -11.30 2.49 1.03
N PHE A 61 -10.83 1.26 0.85
CA PHE A 61 -9.61 0.74 1.44
C PHE A 61 -8.71 0.12 0.39
N SER A 62 -7.44 0.44 0.47
CA SER A 62 -6.38 -0.12 -0.37
C SER A 62 -5.31 -0.76 0.48
N GLY A 63 -4.56 -1.66 -0.10
CA GLY A 63 -3.42 -2.24 0.58
C GLY A 63 -2.42 -2.87 -0.38
N VAL A 64 -1.25 -3.15 0.17
CA VAL A 64 -0.17 -3.83 -0.51
C VAL A 64 0.46 -4.86 0.42
N TYR A 65 0.61 -6.08 -0.08
CA TYR A 65 1.39 -7.14 0.55
C TYR A 65 2.71 -7.29 -0.18
N TYR A 66 3.81 -7.24 0.55
CA TYR A 66 5.16 -7.39 0.00
C TYR A 66 5.60 -8.85 0.08
N ALA A 67 5.59 -9.54 -1.04
CA ALA A 67 6.00 -10.95 -1.12
C ALA A 67 7.52 -11.11 -1.17
N LYS A 68 8.22 -10.17 -1.83
CA LYS A 68 9.69 -10.13 -1.93
C LYS A 68 10.18 -8.69 -1.97
N VAL A 69 11.09 -8.35 -1.07
CA VAL A 69 11.71 -7.01 -0.97
C VAL A 69 13.24 -7.14 -0.95
N PRO A 70 13.89 -7.23 -2.11
CA PRO A 70 15.36 -7.26 -2.19
C PRO A 70 16.00 -5.98 -1.63
N VAL A 71 17.26 -6.08 -1.26
CA VAL A 71 18.07 -4.91 -0.88
C VAL A 71 18.05 -3.87 -1.99
N GLY A 72 17.91 -2.60 -1.64
CA GLY A 72 17.81 -1.48 -2.59
C GLY A 72 16.38 -1.23 -3.10
N SER A 73 15.38 -2.04 -2.71
CA SER A 73 14.00 -1.75 -3.07
C SER A 73 13.53 -0.44 -2.46
N SER A 74 12.78 0.34 -3.24
CA SER A 74 12.21 1.60 -2.76
C SER A 74 11.02 1.36 -1.83
N ASP A 75 10.85 2.30 -0.91
CA ASP A 75 9.75 2.35 0.03
C ASP A 75 8.52 3.06 -0.57
N ILE A 76 7.34 2.84 0.01
CA ILE A 76 6.13 3.57 -0.35
C ILE A 76 6.11 4.92 0.36
N LYS A 77 5.76 5.98 -0.38
CA LYS A 77 5.59 7.35 0.15
C LYS A 77 4.13 7.76 0.09
N PHE A 78 3.61 8.22 1.21
CA PHE A 78 2.28 8.83 1.28
C PHE A 78 2.42 10.34 1.39
N ARG A 79 1.67 11.08 0.58
CA ARG A 79 1.59 12.53 0.67
C ARG A 79 0.72 12.92 1.86
N HIS A 80 1.15 13.93 2.61
CA HIS A 80 0.32 14.49 3.67
C HIS A 80 -1.00 15.01 3.08
N PRO A 81 -2.17 14.77 3.69
CA PRO A 81 -3.45 15.26 3.18
C PRO A 81 -3.49 16.78 2.98
N ILE A 82 -2.77 17.52 3.84
CA ILE A 82 -2.51 18.95 3.68
C ILE A 82 -1.05 19.12 3.26
N TRP A 83 -0.76 18.80 2.00
CA TRP A 83 0.60 18.69 1.47
C TRP A 83 1.37 20.02 1.37
N ASN A 84 0.71 21.15 1.53
CA ASN A 84 1.36 22.46 1.56
C ASN A 84 0.90 23.22 2.80
N LEU A 85 1.64 23.10 3.88
CA LEU A 85 1.36 23.84 5.12
C LEU A 85 1.68 25.32 4.99
N GLY A 86 2.37 25.76 3.93
CA GLY A 86 2.74 27.16 3.71
C GLY A 86 3.71 27.74 4.74
N ILE A 87 4.33 26.88 5.54
CA ILE A 87 5.29 27.28 6.60
C ILE A 87 6.71 27.15 6.05
N PRO A 88 7.44 28.27 5.84
CA PRO A 88 8.84 28.20 5.42
C PRO A 88 9.69 27.46 6.47
N HIS A 89 10.56 26.55 6.00
CA HIS A 89 11.48 25.82 6.86
C HIS A 89 12.83 25.60 6.16
N THR A 90 13.87 25.44 6.95
CA THR A 90 15.22 25.17 6.44
C THR A 90 15.56 23.68 6.42
N ASN A 91 14.92 22.89 7.29
CA ASN A 91 15.12 21.44 7.39
C ASN A 91 13.77 20.74 7.59
N GLU A 92 13.58 19.61 6.94
CA GLU A 92 12.41 18.76 7.16
C GLU A 92 12.46 18.02 8.49
N ASN A 93 11.30 17.88 9.11
CA ASN A 93 11.06 17.05 10.29
C ASN A 93 9.61 16.53 10.29
N GLN A 94 9.23 15.76 11.31
CA GLN A 94 7.91 15.14 11.38
C GLN A 94 6.71 16.12 11.42
N TYR A 95 6.95 17.40 11.68
CA TYR A 95 5.87 18.42 11.78
C TYR A 95 5.71 19.25 10.51
N ASN A 96 6.70 19.28 9.64
CA ASN A 96 6.70 20.12 8.44
C ASN A 96 6.92 19.31 7.14
N SER A 97 7.09 17.99 7.23
CA SER A 97 7.20 17.13 6.05
C SER A 97 5.85 17.05 5.32
N ASP A 98 5.90 17.14 4.01
CA ASP A 98 4.74 16.99 3.12
C ASP A 98 4.43 15.54 2.78
N HIS A 99 5.26 14.61 3.23
CA HIS A 99 5.08 13.17 3.00
C HIS A 99 5.59 12.31 4.16
N ALA A 100 5.08 11.08 4.23
CA ALA A 100 5.55 10.03 5.13
C ALA A 100 6.06 8.83 4.33
N VAL A 101 7.23 8.31 4.71
CA VAL A 101 7.84 7.13 4.09
C VAL A 101 7.62 5.92 4.98
N PHE A 102 7.05 4.86 4.42
CA PHE A 102 6.86 3.58 5.11
C PHE A 102 7.74 2.52 4.47
N LYS A 103 8.65 1.98 5.27
CA LYS A 103 9.57 0.94 4.82
C LYS A 103 8.84 -0.34 4.44
N CYS A 104 9.26 -0.90 3.32
CA CYS A 104 8.80 -2.19 2.84
C CYS A 104 9.66 -3.31 3.42
N TYR A 105 9.04 -4.37 3.88
CA TYR A 105 9.71 -5.59 4.37
C TYR A 105 9.02 -6.82 3.79
N ASP A 106 9.78 -7.91 3.62
CA ASP A 106 9.23 -9.19 3.24
C ASP A 106 8.08 -9.60 4.15
N ARG A 107 7.02 -10.13 3.56
CA ARG A 107 5.84 -10.67 4.26
C ARG A 107 5.09 -9.67 5.14
N THR A 108 5.24 -8.40 4.85
CA THR A 108 4.46 -7.34 5.51
C THR A 108 3.33 -6.86 4.64
N MET A 109 2.32 -6.29 5.28
CA MET A 109 1.15 -5.72 4.62
C MET A 109 0.91 -4.31 5.15
N ILE A 110 0.66 -3.37 4.23
CA ILE A 110 0.25 -2.00 4.56
C ILE A 110 -1.18 -1.82 4.06
N ILE A 111 -2.06 -1.29 4.90
CA ILE A 111 -3.45 -0.99 4.56
C ILE A 111 -3.72 0.48 4.87
N PHE A 112 -4.41 1.15 3.96
CA PHE A 112 -4.65 2.58 4.06
C PHE A 112 -5.98 2.97 3.38
N PRO A 113 -6.55 4.14 3.71
CA PRO A 113 -7.69 4.69 2.98
C PRO A 113 -7.32 4.94 1.51
N SER A 114 -8.16 4.51 0.58
CA SER A 114 -7.90 4.61 -0.87
C SER A 114 -7.73 6.05 -1.38
N THR A 115 -8.20 7.03 -0.61
CA THR A 115 -8.05 8.46 -0.90
C THR A 115 -6.65 9.00 -0.64
N LEU A 116 -5.80 8.27 0.11
CA LEU A 116 -4.43 8.71 0.39
C LEU A 116 -3.60 8.68 -0.89
N ILE A 117 -3.07 9.85 -1.25
CA ILE A 117 -2.17 9.99 -2.40
C ILE A 117 -0.81 9.39 -2.02
N HIS A 118 -0.31 8.50 -2.85
CA HIS A 118 0.95 7.81 -2.61
C HIS A 118 1.70 7.53 -3.90
N CYS A 119 3.00 7.28 -3.78
CA CYS A 119 3.87 6.90 -4.87
C CYS A 119 4.89 5.84 -4.44
N VAL A 120 5.52 5.24 -5.42
CA VAL A 120 6.65 4.33 -5.23
C VAL A 120 7.79 4.85 -6.11
N PRO A 121 8.84 5.44 -5.55
CA PRO A 121 10.02 5.87 -6.33
C PRO A 121 10.76 4.68 -6.95
N SER A 122 11.64 4.95 -7.91
CA SER A 122 12.57 3.95 -8.41
C SER A 122 13.50 3.47 -7.30
N GLY A 123 13.82 2.19 -7.32
CA GLY A 123 14.78 1.57 -6.39
C GLY A 123 16.17 1.41 -6.99
N GLU A 124 17.06 0.79 -6.22
CA GLU A 124 18.39 0.36 -6.61
C GLU A 124 18.54 -1.18 -6.54
N ASN A 125 17.41 -1.88 -6.48
CA ASN A 125 17.36 -3.34 -6.33
C ASN A 125 17.90 -4.04 -7.58
N THR A 126 18.75 -5.06 -7.38
CA THR A 126 19.30 -5.89 -8.46
C THR A 126 18.43 -7.10 -8.80
N GLU A 127 17.47 -7.42 -7.91
CA GLU A 127 16.46 -8.44 -8.12
C GLU A 127 15.07 -7.80 -8.07
N PRO A 128 14.05 -8.38 -8.75
CA PRO A 128 12.71 -7.82 -8.73
C PRO A 128 12.09 -7.79 -7.32
N ARG A 129 11.52 -6.64 -6.93
CA ARG A 129 10.58 -6.54 -5.82
C ARG A 129 9.22 -7.04 -6.29
N ILE A 130 8.60 -7.92 -5.52
CA ILE A 130 7.29 -8.50 -5.83
C ILE A 130 6.30 -8.11 -4.75
N SER A 131 5.21 -7.51 -5.17
CA SER A 131 4.12 -7.14 -4.26
C SER A 131 2.75 -7.46 -4.86
N PHE A 132 1.79 -7.64 -3.98
CA PHE A 132 0.39 -7.89 -4.29
C PHE A 132 -0.45 -6.74 -3.76
N SER A 133 -1.10 -6.00 -4.65
CA SER A 133 -1.96 -4.88 -4.30
C SER A 133 -3.43 -5.25 -4.38
N PHE A 134 -4.23 -4.59 -3.58
CA PHE A 134 -5.68 -4.84 -3.53
C PHE A 134 -6.46 -3.58 -3.15
N ASN A 135 -7.69 -3.49 -3.64
CA ASN A 135 -8.68 -2.48 -3.32
C ASN A 135 -9.98 -3.11 -2.84
N TYR A 136 -10.68 -2.40 -1.95
CA TYR A 136 -11.99 -2.75 -1.41
C TYR A 136 -12.92 -1.53 -1.44
N GLY A 137 -14.12 -1.69 -1.99
CA GLY A 137 -15.12 -0.62 -2.01
C GLY A 137 -15.87 -0.44 -3.29
#